data_84f8e85947f4fbf54ff7f24d81055f5f
#
_entry.id   84f8e85947f4fbf54ff7f24d81055f5f
#
_cell.length_a   1.000
_cell.length_b   1.000
_cell.length_c   1.000
_cell.angle_alpha   90.00
_cell.angle_beta   90.00
_cell.angle_gamma   90.00
#
_symmetry.space_group_name_H-M   'P 1'
#
loop_
_entity.id
_entity.type
_entity.pdbx_description
1 polymer ?
#
loop_
_entity_poly.entity_id
_entity_poly.type
_entity_poly.pdbx_seq_one_letter_code
_entity_poly.pdbx_strand_id
1 'polypeptide(L)'
;MKVNVRIISATNRELAKLVSDGGFREDLYYRLNVFQIIVPSLRERREDILPLVWSFVQEFSKRMGKRIESIPQKYVEALQAYPWPGNVRELRNVTERAMIITNGHVLRLDVPMSAQSRADQSGTLEEVEKRRIVEVLNTTGWQVSGKDGAAEILGINPKTLTSRMQRLGIQRNKKNT
;
A
#
# COMPACT_ATOMS: atom_id res chain seq x y z
N MET A 1 21.39 45.34 13.48
CA MET A 1 20.47 44.77 14.51
C MET A 1 20.99 43.39 14.86
N LYS A 2 21.36 43.11 16.13
CA LYS A 2 21.73 41.75 16.58
C LYS A 2 20.45 41.06 17.09
N VAL A 3 20.10 39.92 16.53
CA VAL A 3 18.95 39.11 16.97
C VAL A 3 19.46 37.77 17.51
N ASN A 4 18.87 37.32 18.61
CA ASN A 4 19.15 35.99 19.17
C ASN A 4 18.00 35.08 18.78
N VAL A 5 18.25 34.20 17.79
CA VAL A 5 17.23 33.28 17.24
C VAL A 5 17.76 31.85 17.20
N ARG A 6 16.90 30.87 17.43
CA ARG A 6 17.18 29.47 17.18
C ARG A 6 16.65 29.11 15.79
N ILE A 7 17.51 28.55 14.94
CA ILE A 7 17.15 28.09 13.60
C ILE A 7 16.93 26.59 13.65
N ILE A 8 15.78 26.14 13.14
CA ILE A 8 15.46 24.74 12.92
C ILE A 8 15.15 24.60 11.43
N SER A 9 15.90 23.74 10.74
CA SER A 9 15.70 23.44 9.32
C SER A 9 15.32 21.98 9.14
N ALA A 10 14.56 21.68 8.09
CA ALA A 10 14.20 20.32 7.73
C ALA A 10 14.29 20.13 6.21
N THR A 11 14.72 18.97 5.77
CA THR A 11 14.78 18.58 4.36
C THR A 11 14.53 17.09 4.21
N ASN A 12 14.00 16.67 3.08
CA ASN A 12 13.92 15.27 2.67
C ASN A 12 15.02 14.90 1.65
N ARG A 13 15.96 15.82 1.39
CA ARG A 13 17.05 15.60 0.44
C ARG A 13 18.34 15.28 1.17
N GLU A 14 19.17 14.45 0.56
CA GLU A 14 20.49 14.10 1.05
C GLU A 14 21.47 15.25 0.76
N LEU A 15 21.62 16.17 1.72
CA LEU A 15 22.40 17.40 1.51
C LEU A 15 23.88 17.13 1.21
N ALA A 16 24.48 16.11 1.84
CA ALA A 16 25.87 15.73 1.57
C ALA A 16 26.10 15.39 0.09
N LYS A 17 25.18 14.64 -0.51
CA LYS A 17 25.21 14.33 -1.94
C LYS A 17 25.02 15.55 -2.82
N LEU A 18 24.13 16.47 -2.41
CA LEU A 18 23.92 17.71 -3.14
C LEU A 18 25.14 18.63 -3.11
N VAL A 19 25.92 18.61 -2.03
CA VAL A 19 27.19 19.34 -1.95
C VAL A 19 28.20 18.74 -2.93
N SER A 20 28.36 17.40 -2.95
CA SER A 20 29.28 16.74 -3.89
C SER A 20 28.89 16.95 -5.36
N ASP A 21 27.62 17.05 -5.66
CA ASP A 21 27.08 17.29 -7.01
C ASP A 21 27.06 18.80 -7.38
N GLY A 22 27.59 19.70 -6.50
CA GLY A 22 27.61 21.14 -6.71
C GLY A 22 26.23 21.82 -6.63
N GLY A 23 25.18 21.08 -6.22
CA GLY A 23 23.79 21.56 -6.12
C GLY A 23 23.46 22.25 -4.78
N PHE A 24 24.38 22.25 -3.83
CA PHE A 24 24.23 22.91 -2.53
C PHE A 24 25.57 23.44 -2.05
N ARG A 25 25.57 24.63 -1.46
CA ARG A 25 26.80 25.29 -0.99
C ARG A 25 27.36 24.57 0.24
N GLU A 26 28.65 24.26 0.22
CA GLU A 26 29.37 23.57 1.29
C GLU A 26 29.39 24.36 2.58
N ASP A 27 29.65 25.70 2.51
CA ASP A 27 29.67 26.59 3.69
C ASP A 27 28.32 26.63 4.42
N LEU A 28 27.21 26.61 3.67
CA LEU A 28 25.86 26.57 4.22
C LEU A 28 25.55 25.20 4.83
N TYR A 29 26.00 24.12 4.20
CA TYR A 29 25.84 22.76 4.72
C TYR A 29 26.44 22.64 6.13
N TYR A 30 27.70 23.05 6.33
CA TYR A 30 28.33 22.95 7.65
C TYR A 30 27.68 23.85 8.70
N ARG A 31 27.10 24.97 8.32
CA ARG A 31 26.35 25.84 9.25
C ARG A 31 25.01 25.25 9.68
N LEU A 32 24.35 24.49 8.83
CA LEU A 32 23.05 23.86 9.11
C LEU A 32 23.23 22.51 9.79
N ASN A 33 24.24 21.74 9.43
CA ASN A 33 24.44 20.36 9.88
C ASN A 33 25.24 20.26 11.20
N VAL A 34 24.93 21.11 12.15
CA VAL A 34 25.60 21.10 13.49
C VAL A 34 25.01 19.98 14.36
N PHE A 35 23.68 19.76 14.29
CA PHE A 35 22.99 18.71 15.02
C PHE A 35 21.90 18.12 14.15
N GLN A 36 22.17 16.94 13.61
CA GLN A 36 21.26 16.24 12.69
C GLN A 36 20.37 15.25 13.45
N ILE A 37 19.07 15.34 13.21
CA ILE A 37 18.10 14.34 13.65
C ILE A 37 17.57 13.63 12.40
N ILE A 38 17.84 12.33 12.30
CA ILE A 38 17.32 11.49 11.22
C ILE A 38 15.98 10.91 11.69
N VAL A 39 14.90 11.26 11.00
CA VAL A 39 13.56 10.71 11.27
C VAL A 39 13.37 9.51 10.37
N PRO A 40 13.23 8.27 10.94
CA PRO A 40 13.02 7.08 10.14
C PRO A 40 11.68 7.13 9.40
N SER A 41 11.64 6.49 8.24
CA SER A 41 10.42 6.35 7.45
C SER A 41 9.40 5.42 8.17
N LEU A 42 8.12 5.55 7.84
CA LEU A 42 7.07 4.76 8.50
C LEU A 42 7.23 3.25 8.23
N ARG A 43 7.79 2.87 7.07
CA ARG A 43 8.10 1.48 6.73
C ARG A 43 9.19 0.85 7.62
N GLU A 44 10.01 1.65 8.27
CA GLU A 44 11.09 1.23 9.18
C GLU A 44 10.61 1.13 10.65
N ARG A 45 9.39 1.64 10.92
CA ARG A 45 8.74 1.62 12.25
C ARG A 45 7.28 1.18 12.14
N ARG A 46 7.07 -0.02 11.63
CA ARG A 46 5.72 -0.55 11.33
C ARG A 46 4.85 -0.73 12.57
N GLU A 47 5.46 -0.94 13.73
CA GLU A 47 4.81 -1.00 15.03
C GLU A 47 4.10 0.30 15.41
N ASP A 48 4.58 1.45 14.92
CA ASP A 48 3.97 2.75 15.18
C ASP A 48 2.70 3.02 14.34
N ILE A 49 2.46 2.23 13.28
CA ILE A 49 1.35 2.47 12.33
C ILE A 49 0.01 2.42 13.08
N LEU A 50 -0.25 1.37 13.84
CA LEU A 50 -1.53 1.20 14.52
C LEU A 50 -1.77 2.25 15.63
N PRO A 51 -0.81 2.55 16.52
CA PRO A 51 -0.91 3.68 17.44
C PRO A 51 -1.19 5.02 16.75
N LEU A 52 -0.54 5.31 15.63
CA LEU A 52 -0.78 6.53 14.85
C LEU A 52 -2.20 6.56 14.26
N VAL A 53 -2.67 5.45 13.71
CA VAL A 53 -4.05 5.34 13.20
C VAL A 53 -5.05 5.65 14.31
N TRP A 54 -4.91 5.06 15.50
CA TRP A 54 -5.80 5.32 16.63
C TRP A 54 -5.73 6.76 17.11
N SER A 55 -4.56 7.39 17.08
CA SER A 55 -4.42 8.82 17.38
C SER A 55 -5.22 9.69 16.42
N PHE A 56 -5.12 9.40 15.10
CA PHE A 56 -5.91 10.10 14.08
C PHE A 56 -7.41 9.81 14.20
N VAL A 57 -7.80 8.56 14.49
CA VAL A 57 -9.20 8.21 14.72
C VAL A 57 -9.77 9.02 15.87
N GLN A 58 -9.03 9.19 16.97
CA GLN A 58 -9.49 9.99 18.11
C GLN A 58 -9.63 11.47 17.74
N GLU A 59 -8.66 12.05 17.00
CA GLU A 59 -8.71 13.42 16.50
C GLU A 59 -9.95 13.64 15.62
N PHE A 60 -10.14 12.75 14.61
CA PHE A 60 -11.25 12.86 13.67
C PHE A 60 -12.61 12.55 14.29
N SER A 61 -12.67 11.62 15.25
CA SER A 61 -13.89 11.32 16.00
C SER A 61 -14.42 12.56 16.71
N LYS A 62 -13.55 13.31 17.38
CA LYS A 62 -13.93 14.59 18.03
C LYS A 62 -14.43 15.62 17.03
N ARG A 63 -13.79 15.72 15.85
CA ARG A 63 -14.13 16.70 14.82
C ARG A 63 -15.43 16.37 14.07
N MET A 64 -15.68 15.07 13.82
CA MET A 64 -16.79 14.59 12.99
C MET A 64 -18.00 14.09 13.80
N GLY A 65 -17.90 14.05 15.13
CA GLY A 65 -18.95 13.50 16.00
C GLY A 65 -19.18 11.99 15.81
N LYS A 66 -18.17 11.26 15.32
CA LYS A 66 -18.24 9.82 15.06
C LYS A 66 -17.57 9.04 16.19
N ARG A 67 -18.06 7.82 16.45
CA ARG A 67 -17.47 6.90 17.44
C ARG A 67 -17.01 5.64 16.72
N ILE A 68 -15.72 5.40 16.71
CA ILE A 68 -15.12 4.17 16.19
C ILE A 68 -14.67 3.31 17.36
N GLU A 69 -15.05 2.04 17.35
CA GLU A 69 -14.77 1.08 18.42
C GLU A 69 -13.76 0.00 17.99
N SER A 70 -13.70 -0.30 16.70
CA SER A 70 -12.81 -1.34 16.21
C SER A 70 -12.33 -1.12 14.77
N ILE A 71 -11.18 -1.72 14.50
CA ILE A 71 -10.59 -1.87 13.17
C ILE A 71 -10.40 -3.36 12.94
N PRO A 72 -11.04 -3.99 11.94
CA PRO A 72 -10.89 -5.41 11.67
C PRO A 72 -9.44 -5.79 11.35
N GLN A 73 -9.00 -6.95 11.83
CA GLN A 73 -7.61 -7.42 11.73
C GLN A 73 -7.05 -7.40 10.31
N LYS A 74 -7.86 -7.74 9.31
CA LYS A 74 -7.44 -7.69 7.90
C LYS A 74 -6.95 -6.31 7.44
N TYR A 75 -7.53 -5.23 7.98
CA TYR A 75 -7.08 -3.86 7.65
C TYR A 75 -5.81 -3.50 8.40
N VAL A 76 -5.65 -3.98 9.63
CA VAL A 76 -4.40 -3.82 10.41
C VAL A 76 -3.23 -4.46 9.67
N GLU A 77 -3.39 -5.68 9.19
CA GLU A 77 -2.38 -6.41 8.41
C GLU A 77 -2.05 -5.67 7.10
N ALA A 78 -3.07 -5.19 6.38
CA ALA A 78 -2.88 -4.42 5.15
C ALA A 78 -2.12 -3.10 5.40
N LEU A 79 -2.44 -2.39 6.49
CA LEU A 79 -1.74 -1.17 6.90
C LEU A 79 -0.26 -1.44 7.22
N GLN A 80 0.06 -2.54 7.91
CA GLN A 80 1.43 -2.92 8.26
C GLN A 80 2.24 -3.40 7.06
N ALA A 81 1.58 -4.03 6.07
CA ALA A 81 2.22 -4.52 4.86
C ALA A 81 2.50 -3.41 3.83
N TYR A 82 1.76 -2.31 3.86
CA TYR A 82 1.88 -1.22 2.89
C TYR A 82 3.16 -0.39 3.12
N PRO A 83 3.89 0.01 2.07
CA PRO A 83 5.20 0.66 2.18
C PRO A 83 5.16 2.14 2.57
N TRP A 84 4.01 2.78 2.59
CA TRP A 84 3.79 4.18 2.99
C TRP A 84 4.75 5.19 2.34
N PRO A 85 4.78 5.34 1.01
CA PRO A 85 5.68 6.28 0.34
C PRO A 85 5.45 7.73 0.81
N GLY A 86 4.23 8.12 1.14
CA GLY A 86 3.88 9.42 1.71
C GLY A 86 3.98 9.47 3.25
N ASN A 87 4.55 8.43 3.88
CA ASN A 87 4.77 8.34 5.32
C ASN A 87 3.51 8.65 6.17
N VAL A 88 3.69 9.31 7.29
CA VAL A 88 2.63 9.69 8.25
C VAL A 88 1.57 10.59 7.60
N ARG A 89 1.94 11.42 6.61
CA ARG A 89 0.99 12.30 5.92
C ARG A 89 0.01 11.49 5.07
N GLU A 90 0.48 10.46 4.40
CA GLU A 90 -0.36 9.53 3.64
C GLU A 90 -1.26 8.71 4.57
N LEU A 91 -0.71 8.16 5.66
CA LEU A 91 -1.46 7.42 6.67
C LEU A 91 -2.61 8.25 7.24
N ARG A 92 -2.36 9.51 7.56
CA ARG A 92 -3.36 10.44 8.06
C ARG A 92 -4.49 10.66 7.05
N ASN A 93 -4.14 10.88 5.75
CA ASN A 93 -5.12 11.09 4.69
C ASN A 93 -5.99 9.84 4.44
N VAL A 94 -5.38 8.64 4.48
CA VAL A 94 -6.11 7.35 4.36
C VAL A 94 -7.09 7.19 5.52
N THR A 95 -6.63 7.48 6.75
CA THR A 95 -7.48 7.40 7.95
C THR A 95 -8.63 8.42 7.88
N GLU A 96 -8.37 9.66 7.48
CA GLU A 96 -9.39 10.70 7.34
C GLU A 96 -10.46 10.32 6.32
N ARG A 97 -10.05 9.82 5.15
CA ARG A 97 -10.97 9.32 4.12
C ARG A 97 -11.83 8.18 4.63
N ALA A 98 -11.23 7.21 5.31
CA ALA A 98 -11.96 6.10 5.91
C ALA A 98 -12.99 6.59 6.95
N MET A 99 -12.62 7.56 7.78
CA MET A 99 -13.52 8.19 8.76
C MET A 99 -14.69 8.89 8.09
N ILE A 100 -14.49 9.57 6.95
CA ILE A 100 -15.57 10.25 6.21
C ILE A 100 -16.60 9.24 5.70
N ILE A 101 -16.14 8.13 5.11
CA ILE A 101 -17.00 7.14 4.44
C ILE A 101 -17.70 6.21 5.46
N THR A 102 -17.10 5.98 6.62
CA THR A 102 -17.62 5.04 7.61
C THR A 102 -18.94 5.54 8.21
N ASN A 103 -19.99 4.72 8.10
CA ASN A 103 -21.31 4.91 8.72
C ASN A 103 -21.50 3.85 9.82
N GLY A 104 -20.89 4.05 11.00
CA GLY A 104 -20.99 3.11 12.11
C GLY A 104 -19.73 3.08 12.96
N HIS A 105 -19.56 2.03 13.76
CA HIS A 105 -18.50 1.94 14.78
C HIS A 105 -17.27 1.13 14.33
N VAL A 106 -17.31 0.52 13.15
CA VAL A 106 -16.23 -0.33 12.62
C VAL A 106 -15.53 0.42 11.48
N LEU A 107 -14.27 0.80 11.68
CA LEU A 107 -13.49 1.51 10.67
C LEU A 107 -12.90 0.53 9.64
N ARG A 108 -13.15 0.83 8.36
CA ARG A 108 -12.60 0.10 7.22
C ARG A 108 -11.57 0.99 6.54
N LEU A 109 -10.32 0.57 6.58
CA LEU A 109 -9.19 1.34 6.06
C LEU A 109 -8.65 0.65 4.78
N ASP A 110 -9.13 1.08 3.63
CA ASP A 110 -8.58 0.60 2.37
C ASP A 110 -7.28 1.35 2.07
N VAL A 111 -6.16 0.63 2.15
CA VAL A 111 -4.86 1.18 1.74
C VAL A 111 -4.86 1.45 0.23
N PRO A 112 -4.23 2.53 -0.24
CA PRO A 112 -4.07 2.77 -1.65
C PRO A 112 -3.35 1.57 -2.27
N MET A 113 -3.90 1.00 -3.34
CA MET A 113 -3.17 -0.02 -4.08
C MET A 113 -1.84 0.58 -4.52
N SER A 114 -0.73 -0.05 -4.11
CA SER A 114 0.61 0.39 -4.51
C SER A 114 0.68 0.49 -6.03
N ALA A 115 1.53 1.38 -6.55
CA ALA A 115 1.76 1.46 -7.99
C ALA A 115 2.23 0.11 -8.57
N GLN A 116 2.86 -0.74 -7.75
CA GLN A 116 3.17 -2.13 -8.09
C GLN A 116 1.92 -3.01 -8.23
N SER A 117 0.94 -2.87 -7.33
CA SER A 117 -0.37 -3.57 -7.50
C SER A 117 -1.17 -3.01 -8.68
N ARG A 118 -0.97 -1.74 -9.06
CA ARG A 118 -1.53 -1.18 -10.31
C ARG A 118 -0.75 -1.65 -11.54
N ALA A 119 0.57 -1.77 -11.46
CA ALA A 119 1.40 -2.37 -12.51
C ALA A 119 1.06 -3.85 -12.70
N ASP A 120 0.78 -4.56 -11.60
CA ASP A 120 0.28 -5.94 -11.65
C ASP A 120 -1.15 -6.06 -12.22
N GLN A 121 -1.93 -4.98 -12.21
CA GLN A 121 -3.26 -4.92 -12.86
C GLN A 121 -3.24 -4.21 -14.21
N SER A 122 -2.15 -3.51 -14.58
CA SER A 122 -1.96 -2.82 -15.87
C SER A 122 -1.30 -3.73 -16.91
N GLY A 123 -1.65 -5.00 -16.94
CA GLY A 123 -1.39 -5.89 -18.06
C GLY A 123 -2.39 -5.66 -19.19
N THR A 124 -2.06 -6.13 -20.39
CA THR A 124 -3.03 -6.24 -21.48
C THR A 124 -4.25 -7.06 -21.01
N LEU A 125 -5.39 -6.87 -21.64
CA LEU A 125 -6.62 -7.63 -21.30
C LEU A 125 -6.34 -9.14 -21.25
N GLU A 126 -5.44 -9.62 -22.10
CA GLU A 126 -4.99 -11.02 -22.16
C GLU A 126 -4.15 -11.43 -20.94
N GLU A 127 -3.30 -10.56 -20.42
CA GLU A 127 -2.48 -10.84 -19.22
C GLU A 127 -3.34 -10.87 -17.95
N VAL A 128 -4.32 -9.96 -17.85
CA VAL A 128 -5.30 -9.95 -16.74
C VAL A 128 -6.18 -11.21 -16.80
N GLU A 129 -6.69 -11.57 -17.99
CA GLU A 129 -7.46 -12.77 -18.21
C GLU A 129 -6.64 -14.03 -17.84
N LYS A 130 -5.41 -14.13 -18.32
CA LYS A 130 -4.48 -15.23 -18.03
C LYS A 130 -4.25 -15.39 -16.52
N ARG A 131 -3.96 -14.31 -15.82
CA ARG A 131 -3.71 -14.32 -14.38
C ARG A 131 -4.93 -14.79 -13.61
N ARG A 132 -6.11 -14.27 -13.93
CA ARG A 132 -7.36 -14.65 -13.27
C ARG A 132 -7.70 -16.13 -13.49
N ILE A 133 -7.49 -16.65 -14.71
CA ILE A 133 -7.70 -18.07 -15.01
C ILE A 133 -6.73 -18.94 -14.19
N VAL A 134 -5.44 -18.59 -14.15
CA VAL A 134 -4.42 -19.35 -13.40
C VAL A 134 -4.70 -19.34 -11.90
N GLU A 135 -5.10 -18.21 -11.34
CA GLU A 135 -5.49 -18.09 -9.93
C GLU A 135 -6.62 -19.06 -9.58
N VAL A 136 -7.70 -19.06 -10.37
CA VAL A 136 -8.84 -19.93 -10.14
C VAL A 136 -8.49 -21.41 -10.37
N LEU A 137 -7.65 -21.72 -11.36
CA LEU A 137 -7.16 -23.09 -11.59
C LEU A 137 -6.34 -23.61 -10.41
N ASN A 138 -5.53 -22.77 -9.79
CA ASN A 138 -4.75 -23.14 -8.59
C ASN A 138 -5.66 -23.40 -7.38
N THR A 139 -6.71 -22.60 -7.17
CA THR A 139 -7.67 -22.83 -6.08
C THR A 139 -8.53 -24.08 -6.27
N THR A 140 -8.83 -24.45 -7.53
CA THR A 140 -9.63 -25.65 -7.88
C THR A 140 -8.78 -26.90 -8.12
N GLY A 141 -7.47 -26.88 -7.83
CA GLY A 141 -6.56 -28.00 -8.10
C GLY A 141 -6.44 -28.35 -9.59
N TRP A 142 -6.66 -27.37 -10.50
CA TRP A 142 -6.68 -27.53 -11.96
C TRP A 142 -7.90 -28.34 -12.48
N GLN A 143 -8.97 -28.42 -11.69
CA GLN A 143 -10.22 -28.98 -12.15
C GLN A 143 -10.96 -27.93 -13.00
N VAL A 144 -11.08 -28.21 -14.32
CA VAL A 144 -11.70 -27.28 -15.28
C VAL A 144 -13.22 -27.35 -15.23
N SER A 145 -13.82 -28.56 -15.12
CA SER A 145 -15.26 -28.79 -15.17
C SER A 145 -15.76 -29.57 -13.96
N GLY A 146 -17.08 -29.51 -13.71
CA GLY A 146 -17.73 -30.17 -12.58
C GLY A 146 -18.10 -29.19 -11.47
N LYS A 147 -18.72 -29.74 -10.40
CA LYS A 147 -19.10 -28.98 -9.23
C LYS A 147 -17.84 -28.40 -8.58
N ASP A 148 -17.85 -27.10 -8.33
CA ASP A 148 -16.70 -26.32 -7.83
C ASP A 148 -15.48 -26.25 -8.78
N GLY A 149 -15.67 -26.54 -10.09
CA GLY A 149 -14.63 -26.43 -11.10
C GLY A 149 -14.37 -24.99 -11.54
N ALA A 150 -13.18 -24.73 -12.12
CA ALA A 150 -12.76 -23.39 -12.52
C ALA A 150 -13.73 -22.70 -13.48
N ALA A 151 -14.38 -23.44 -14.37
CA ALA A 151 -15.36 -22.88 -15.30
C ALA A 151 -16.60 -22.34 -14.58
N GLU A 152 -17.08 -23.04 -13.55
CA GLU A 152 -18.20 -22.63 -12.73
C GLU A 152 -17.88 -21.36 -11.93
N ILE A 153 -16.70 -21.32 -11.27
CA ILE A 153 -16.23 -20.14 -10.50
C ILE A 153 -16.04 -18.92 -11.40
N LEU A 154 -15.57 -19.12 -12.64
CA LEU A 154 -15.40 -18.05 -13.62
C LEU A 154 -16.68 -17.67 -14.35
N GLY A 155 -17.80 -18.41 -14.14
CA GLY A 155 -19.08 -18.15 -14.80
C GLY A 155 -19.06 -18.38 -16.32
N ILE A 156 -18.19 -19.25 -16.83
CA ILE A 156 -18.06 -19.54 -18.27
C ILE A 156 -18.18 -21.03 -18.56
N ASN A 157 -18.51 -21.35 -19.81
CA ASN A 157 -18.59 -22.75 -20.24
C ASN A 157 -17.22 -23.44 -20.20
N PRO A 158 -17.11 -24.72 -19.75
CA PRO A 158 -15.83 -25.45 -19.71
C PRO A 158 -15.09 -25.52 -21.05
N LYS A 159 -15.80 -25.66 -22.16
CA LYS A 159 -15.19 -25.62 -23.50
C LYS A 159 -14.58 -24.24 -23.81
N THR A 160 -15.27 -23.17 -23.43
CA THR A 160 -14.78 -21.82 -23.59
C THR A 160 -13.52 -21.58 -22.75
N LEU A 161 -13.50 -22.07 -21.49
CA LEU A 161 -12.32 -21.97 -20.62
C LEU A 161 -11.13 -22.72 -21.25
N THR A 162 -11.34 -23.96 -21.73
CA THR A 162 -10.27 -24.74 -22.37
C THR A 162 -9.69 -24.01 -23.60
N SER A 163 -10.55 -23.46 -24.46
CA SER A 163 -10.14 -22.70 -25.65
C SER A 163 -9.32 -21.45 -25.25
N ARG A 164 -9.75 -20.72 -24.22
CA ARG A 164 -9.01 -19.54 -23.70
C ARG A 164 -7.68 -19.94 -23.10
N MET A 165 -7.61 -21.04 -22.34
CA MET A 165 -6.36 -21.57 -21.81
C MET A 165 -5.36 -21.89 -22.91
N GLN A 166 -5.80 -22.53 -24.00
CA GLN A 166 -4.96 -22.82 -25.17
C GLN A 166 -4.45 -21.54 -25.84
N ARG A 167 -5.33 -20.57 -26.08
CA ARG A 167 -4.97 -19.27 -26.67
C ARG A 167 -3.93 -18.50 -25.83
N LEU A 168 -4.08 -18.53 -24.50
CA LEU A 168 -3.24 -17.83 -23.55
C LEU A 168 -1.99 -18.63 -23.13
N GLY A 169 -1.77 -19.83 -23.67
CA GLY A 169 -0.62 -20.68 -23.35
C GLY A 169 -0.58 -21.12 -21.88
N ILE A 170 -1.75 -21.37 -21.27
CA ILE A 170 -1.86 -21.82 -19.89
C ILE A 170 -1.77 -23.34 -19.84
N GLN A 171 -0.70 -23.85 -19.22
CA GLN A 171 -0.49 -25.30 -19.02
C GLN A 171 -0.16 -25.57 -17.55
N ARG A 172 -0.59 -26.75 -17.05
CA ARG A 172 -0.22 -27.21 -15.70
C ARG A 172 1.28 -27.52 -15.66
N ASN A 173 2.03 -26.75 -14.88
CA ASN A 173 3.45 -27.07 -14.64
C ASN A 173 3.56 -28.36 -13.82
N LYS A 174 4.10 -29.43 -14.40
CA LYS A 174 4.31 -30.74 -13.75
C LYS A 174 5.45 -30.78 -12.72
N LYS A 175 5.93 -29.65 -12.23
CA LYS A 175 6.97 -29.58 -11.19
C LYS A 175 6.36 -29.12 -9.89
N ASN A 176 5.75 -30.02 -9.13
CA ASN A 176 5.70 -30.08 -7.67
C ASN A 176 4.89 -31.34 -7.29
N THR A 177 5.59 -32.45 -7.21
CA THR A 177 5.19 -33.62 -6.40
C THR A 177 6.28 -33.79 -5.38
#